data_77c4b22887fab00f651b76da3c0c04e3
#
_entry.id   77c4b22887fab00f651b76da3c0c04e3
#
_cell.length_a   1.000
_cell.length_b   1.000
_cell.length_c   1.000
_cell.angle_alpha   90.00
_cell.angle_beta   90.00
_cell.angle_gamma   90.00
#
_symmetry.space_group_name_H-M   'P 1'
#
loop_
_entity.id
_entity.type
_entity.pdbx_description
1 polymer ?
#
loop_
_entity_poly.entity_id
_entity_poly.type
_entity_poly.pdbx_seq_one_letter_code
_entity_poly.pdbx_strand_id
1 'polypeptide(L)'
;LLLLLKDHLDRTAPATKLLAVTIDHGLRPGSAAEAQAVARLCVGRGIAHRTLVWSRRKPSTGLPSAAREARYRLLAEAAQAEGIGLILTGHTADDQAETVLMRKAREDGARQDGRGLAGMAPATLYDWRIWIGRPLLGTRRAALREVLQRANVGWVEDPTNEDEAFERPRIRAALADRNGTQRVEDAVALAARAAVEREQLGHRAAALIRGFASRPTAGLIRLDPGFATASDDAAAVYALRILLATVGGVAFLPDQVRSKALLDRLRAGPSGTTPFFATPFCATLSRTVVDARRAGIFLRRETRNLPPAAPAVDNALWDGRWRITLDDEPGAFLIAPLGAARAAKRPIADDGTPPSLVRAALAAEPVLWRANELLGECLGSAQDSQVLPGMAVCPVVAPFARFLPSFDLAPAGTVAALIGAPLLPATPFSGHTAS
;
A
#
# COMPACT_ATOMS: atom_id res chain seq x y z
N LEU A 1 15.53 19.01 7.11
CA LEU A 1 14.29 19.18 6.33
C LEU A 1 13.47 20.38 6.82
N LEU A 2 13.08 20.42 8.11
CA LEU A 2 12.17 21.45 8.64
C LEU A 2 12.65 22.87 8.37
N LEU A 3 13.92 23.18 8.66
CA LEU A 3 14.51 24.50 8.43
C LEU A 3 14.56 24.87 6.94
N LEU A 4 15.04 23.95 6.11
CA LEU A 4 15.09 24.15 4.67
C LEU A 4 13.71 24.39 4.07
N LEU A 5 12.70 23.66 4.55
CA LEU A 5 11.33 23.83 4.09
C LEU A 5 10.76 25.19 4.56
N LYS A 6 11.00 25.58 5.81
CA LYS A 6 10.57 26.89 6.33
C LYS A 6 11.18 28.03 5.52
N ASP A 7 12.50 28.01 5.31
CA ASP A 7 13.20 29.04 4.51
C ASP A 7 12.73 29.07 3.06
N HIS A 8 12.39 27.91 2.49
CA HIS A 8 11.85 27.83 1.13
C HIS A 8 10.45 28.44 1.07
N LEU A 9 9.54 28.03 1.96
CA LEU A 9 8.16 28.51 1.99
C LEU A 9 8.08 30.00 2.27
N ASP A 10 8.89 30.54 3.15
CA ASP A 10 8.92 31.97 3.47
C ASP A 10 9.25 32.82 2.23
N ARG A 11 10.07 32.29 1.32
CA ARG A 11 10.47 32.97 0.09
C ARG A 11 9.51 32.77 -1.07
N THR A 12 8.90 31.57 -1.20
CA THR A 12 8.19 31.18 -2.42
C THR A 12 6.68 31.03 -2.23
N ALA A 13 6.23 30.74 -1.01
CA ALA A 13 4.82 30.46 -0.71
C ALA A 13 4.49 30.77 0.77
N PRO A 14 4.63 32.04 1.22
CA PRO A 14 4.51 32.40 2.64
C PRO A 14 3.12 32.14 3.24
N ALA A 15 2.08 32.02 2.41
CA ALA A 15 0.73 31.66 2.86
C ALA A 15 0.55 30.16 3.15
N THR A 16 1.52 29.31 2.80
CA THR A 16 1.44 27.86 3.02
C THR A 16 1.59 27.54 4.50
N LYS A 17 0.61 26.84 5.06
CA LYS A 17 0.68 26.38 6.45
C LYS A 17 1.73 25.27 6.60
N LEU A 18 2.64 25.43 7.54
CA LEU A 18 3.63 24.43 7.93
C LEU A 18 3.37 23.99 9.36
N LEU A 19 3.14 22.70 9.56
CA LEU A 19 3.01 22.06 10.86
C LEU A 19 4.14 21.04 11.05
N ALA A 20 4.97 21.23 12.06
CA ALA A 20 5.92 20.22 12.50
C ALA A 20 5.23 19.25 13.47
N VAL A 21 5.41 17.95 13.26
CA VAL A 21 4.86 16.92 14.16
C VAL A 21 5.98 16.01 14.63
N THR A 22 6.14 15.90 15.94
CA THR A 22 7.06 14.95 16.58
C THR A 22 6.27 13.78 17.14
N ILE A 23 6.67 12.55 16.83
CA ILE A 23 6.07 11.35 17.40
C ILE A 23 6.98 10.85 18.53
N ASP A 24 6.49 10.95 19.76
CA ASP A 24 7.13 10.31 20.90
C ASP A 24 6.62 8.87 21.03
N HIS A 25 7.50 7.94 20.73
CA HIS A 25 7.17 6.51 20.87
C HIS A 25 7.19 6.03 22.32
N GLY A 26 7.75 6.80 23.27
CA GLY A 26 7.90 6.42 24.67
C GLY A 26 8.64 5.09 24.85
N LEU A 27 9.63 4.80 24.00
CA LEU A 27 10.37 3.53 24.01
C LEU A 27 11.67 3.62 24.82
N ARG A 28 12.13 4.83 25.13
CA ARG A 28 13.37 5.08 25.87
C ARG A 28 13.26 6.28 26.81
N PRO A 29 14.02 6.29 27.91
CA PRO A 29 14.20 7.50 28.71
C PRO A 29 14.78 8.63 27.83
N GLY A 30 14.30 9.84 27.97
CA GLY A 30 14.78 11.00 27.22
C GLY A 30 14.01 11.32 25.93
N SER A 31 13.19 10.43 25.37
CA SER A 31 12.40 10.73 24.16
C SER A 31 11.48 11.94 24.30
N ALA A 32 10.89 12.12 25.48
CA ALA A 32 10.08 13.30 25.81
C ALA A 32 10.89 14.59 25.83
N ALA A 33 12.12 14.56 26.37
CA ALA A 33 13.02 15.74 26.40
C ALA A 33 13.46 16.16 25.00
N GLU A 34 13.71 15.19 24.11
CA GLU A 34 14.01 15.44 22.71
C GLU A 34 12.82 16.06 21.98
N ALA A 35 11.60 15.53 22.18
CA ALA A 35 10.39 16.11 21.61
C ALA A 35 10.20 17.57 22.08
N GLN A 36 10.47 17.87 23.37
CA GLN A 36 10.45 19.24 23.90
C GLN A 36 11.53 20.13 23.28
N ALA A 37 12.72 19.59 23.00
CA ALA A 37 13.78 20.37 22.34
C ALA A 37 13.37 20.77 20.92
N VAL A 38 12.73 19.87 20.17
CA VAL A 38 12.16 20.19 18.86
C VAL A 38 11.04 21.22 18.97
N ALA A 39 10.17 21.11 19.99
CA ALA A 39 9.12 22.10 20.23
C ALA A 39 9.70 23.51 20.47
N ARG A 40 10.72 23.64 21.32
CA ARG A 40 11.42 24.91 21.55
C ARG A 40 12.05 25.48 20.27
N LEU A 41 12.69 24.63 19.45
CA LEU A 41 13.24 25.05 18.17
C LEU A 41 12.16 25.61 17.26
N CYS A 42 11.01 24.95 17.19
CA CYS A 42 9.87 25.37 16.36
C CYS A 42 9.33 26.73 16.83
N VAL A 43 9.14 26.92 18.15
CA VAL A 43 8.69 28.20 18.71
C VAL A 43 9.67 29.32 18.35
N GLY A 44 10.98 29.11 18.51
CA GLY A 44 12.00 30.09 18.15
C GLY A 44 12.08 30.42 16.66
N ARG A 45 11.44 29.63 15.81
CA ARG A 45 11.40 29.81 14.34
C ARG A 45 10.01 30.14 13.80
N GLY A 46 9.03 30.38 14.68
CA GLY A 46 7.66 30.70 14.28
C GLY A 46 6.97 29.54 13.53
N ILE A 47 7.32 28.30 13.86
CA ILE A 47 6.75 27.09 13.23
C ILE A 47 5.73 26.47 14.19
N ALA A 48 4.51 26.24 13.74
CA ALA A 48 3.51 25.49 14.49
C ALA A 48 4.03 24.06 14.76
N HIS A 49 3.88 23.56 15.99
CA HIS A 49 4.39 22.25 16.38
C HIS A 49 3.40 21.48 17.23
N ARG A 50 3.35 20.16 17.03
CA ARG A 50 2.65 19.21 17.91
C ARG A 50 3.54 18.04 18.26
N THR A 51 3.50 17.62 19.52
CA THR A 51 4.04 16.32 19.96
C THR A 51 2.88 15.34 20.13
N LEU A 52 2.94 14.19 19.47
CA LEU A 52 1.97 13.11 19.60
C LEU A 52 2.64 11.90 20.24
N VAL A 53 1.99 11.34 21.26
CA VAL A 53 2.54 10.21 22.03
C VAL A 53 1.88 8.91 21.56
N TRP A 54 2.69 7.88 21.31
CA TRP A 54 2.16 6.53 21.09
C TRP A 54 1.74 5.89 22.41
N SER A 55 0.47 6.06 22.78
CA SER A 55 -0.13 5.60 24.04
C SER A 55 -0.65 4.16 24.01
N ARG A 56 -0.85 3.55 22.83
CA ARG A 56 -1.36 2.17 22.71
C ARG A 56 -0.35 1.16 23.27
N ARG A 57 -0.87 0.02 23.76
CA ARG A 57 -0.04 -1.11 24.22
C ARG A 57 0.96 -1.52 23.13
N LYS A 58 2.22 -1.62 23.52
CA LYS A 58 3.33 -1.98 22.64
C LYS A 58 3.44 -3.49 22.54
N PRO A 59 3.59 -4.05 21.34
CA PRO A 59 3.75 -5.48 21.18
C PRO A 59 5.13 -5.94 21.70
N SER A 60 5.20 -7.18 22.19
CA SER A 60 6.45 -7.80 22.63
C SER A 60 7.35 -8.23 21.46
N THR A 61 6.77 -8.44 20.28
CA THR A 61 7.50 -8.85 19.06
C THR A 61 7.17 -7.91 17.92
N GLY A 62 8.10 -7.72 16.97
CA GLY A 62 7.87 -6.85 15.80
C GLY A 62 7.77 -5.37 16.15
N LEU A 63 8.32 -4.93 17.29
CA LEU A 63 8.26 -3.56 17.79
C LEU A 63 8.66 -2.49 16.75
N PRO A 64 9.73 -2.66 15.93
CA PRO A 64 10.07 -1.67 14.91
C PRO A 64 8.97 -1.46 13.85
N SER A 65 8.31 -2.54 13.44
CA SER A 65 7.20 -2.48 12.47
C SER A 65 5.99 -1.79 13.08
N ALA A 66 5.63 -2.13 14.32
CA ALA A 66 4.52 -1.51 15.04
C ALA A 66 4.77 -0.03 15.33
N ALA A 67 6.01 0.35 15.68
CA ALA A 67 6.40 1.75 15.86
C ALA A 67 6.30 2.56 14.56
N ARG A 68 6.71 1.95 13.42
CA ARG A 68 6.54 2.56 12.10
C ARG A 68 5.06 2.75 11.75
N GLU A 69 4.22 1.75 12.00
CA GLU A 69 2.78 1.85 11.76
C GLU A 69 2.13 2.92 12.63
N ALA A 70 2.44 2.93 13.94
CA ALA A 70 1.97 3.95 14.86
C ALA A 70 2.37 5.35 14.43
N ARG A 71 3.62 5.54 13.96
CA ARG A 71 4.12 6.82 13.44
C ARG A 71 3.25 7.33 12.29
N TYR A 72 3.05 6.53 11.25
CA TYR A 72 2.30 6.98 10.09
C TYR A 72 0.82 7.19 10.39
N ARG A 73 0.24 6.38 11.27
CA ARG A 73 -1.13 6.57 11.75
C ARG A 73 -1.29 7.91 12.47
N LEU A 74 -0.43 8.19 13.46
CA LEU A 74 -0.50 9.44 14.23
C LEU A 74 -0.23 10.68 13.36
N LEU A 75 0.73 10.59 12.42
CA LEU A 75 0.98 11.65 11.45
C LEU A 75 -0.23 11.90 10.55
N ALA A 76 -0.88 10.84 10.08
CA ALA A 76 -2.07 10.93 9.23
C ALA A 76 -3.28 11.51 9.99
N GLU A 77 -3.49 11.09 11.24
CA GLU A 77 -4.53 11.65 12.12
C GLU A 77 -4.32 13.16 12.34
N ALA A 78 -3.09 13.59 12.60
CA ALA A 78 -2.75 15.01 12.75
C ALA A 78 -2.97 15.80 11.44
N ALA A 79 -2.53 15.25 10.33
CA ALA A 79 -2.68 15.88 9.01
C ALA A 79 -4.16 16.04 8.64
N GLN A 80 -4.97 15.01 8.86
CA GLN A 80 -6.40 15.04 8.59
C GLN A 80 -7.13 16.08 9.45
N ALA A 81 -6.80 16.18 10.74
CA ALA A 81 -7.38 17.18 11.65
C ALA A 81 -7.09 18.63 11.22
N GLU A 82 -6.01 18.87 10.48
CA GLU A 82 -5.61 20.19 9.98
C GLU A 82 -5.94 20.40 8.49
N GLY A 83 -6.58 19.44 7.83
CA GLY A 83 -6.84 19.50 6.38
C GLY A 83 -5.57 19.44 5.52
N ILE A 84 -4.49 18.79 6.00
CA ILE A 84 -3.20 18.67 5.33
C ILE A 84 -3.17 17.38 4.50
N GLY A 85 -2.93 17.49 3.19
CA GLY A 85 -2.85 16.35 2.28
C GLY A 85 -1.43 15.80 2.08
N LEU A 86 -0.39 16.49 2.54
CA LEU A 86 1.01 16.14 2.30
C LEU A 86 1.84 16.14 3.59
N ILE A 87 2.44 15.01 3.90
CA ILE A 87 3.43 14.85 4.98
C ILE A 87 4.82 14.73 4.34
N LEU A 88 5.79 15.48 4.83
CA LEU A 88 7.19 15.37 4.41
C LEU A 88 8.03 14.69 5.49
N THR A 89 8.91 13.77 5.07
CA THR A 89 9.83 13.06 5.96
C THR A 89 11.28 13.26 5.54
N GLY A 90 12.20 13.34 6.52
CA GLY A 90 13.60 13.67 6.32
C GLY A 90 14.50 12.48 5.96
N HIS A 91 14.01 11.49 5.21
CA HIS A 91 14.84 10.39 4.72
C HIS A 91 15.87 10.90 3.71
N THR A 92 17.09 10.37 3.80
CA THR A 92 18.28 10.80 3.05
C THR A 92 18.77 9.74 2.06
N ALA A 93 19.77 10.08 1.24
CA ALA A 93 20.48 9.12 0.38
C ALA A 93 21.14 7.98 1.19
N ASP A 94 21.61 8.29 2.38
CA ASP A 94 22.17 7.28 3.31
C ASP A 94 21.08 6.28 3.75
N ASP A 95 19.86 6.74 4.08
CA ASP A 95 18.72 5.88 4.43
C ASP A 95 18.26 5.04 3.22
N GLN A 96 18.35 5.61 2.01
CA GLN A 96 18.06 4.89 0.76
C GLN A 96 19.06 3.76 0.55
N ALA A 97 20.36 4.04 0.67
CA ALA A 97 21.41 3.03 0.53
C ALA A 97 21.28 1.91 1.58
N GLU A 98 21.09 2.26 2.86
CA GLU A 98 20.79 1.28 3.92
C GLU A 98 19.64 0.36 3.50
N THR A 99 18.52 0.94 3.01
CA THR A 99 17.33 0.18 2.60
C THR A 99 17.60 -0.76 1.42
N VAL A 100 18.33 -0.30 0.40
CA VAL A 100 18.67 -1.09 -0.78
C VAL A 100 19.59 -2.25 -0.42
N LEU A 101 20.62 -2.00 0.37
CA LEU A 101 21.57 -3.02 0.80
C LEU A 101 20.91 -4.11 1.68
N MET A 102 20.03 -3.72 2.62
CA MET A 102 19.22 -4.66 3.39
C MET A 102 18.38 -5.56 2.50
N ARG A 103 17.75 -5.00 1.47
CA ARG A 103 16.90 -5.75 0.55
C ARG A 103 17.71 -6.64 -0.36
N LYS A 104 18.84 -6.16 -0.88
CA LYS A 104 19.76 -6.95 -1.69
C LYS A 104 20.28 -8.19 -0.93
N ALA A 105 20.71 -8.02 0.31
CA ALA A 105 21.15 -9.14 1.15
C ALA A 105 20.05 -10.20 1.36
N ARG A 106 18.79 -9.79 1.40
CA ARG A 106 17.64 -10.71 1.50
C ARG A 106 17.28 -11.38 0.17
N GLU A 107 17.48 -10.67 -0.95
CA GLU A 107 17.24 -11.21 -2.30
C GLU A 107 18.28 -12.29 -2.67
N ASP A 108 19.53 -12.11 -2.27
CA ASP A 108 20.59 -13.13 -2.46
C ASP A 108 20.27 -14.44 -1.71
N GLY A 109 19.42 -14.38 -0.65
CA GLY A 109 18.97 -15.54 0.14
C GLY A 109 17.57 -16.08 -0.19
N ALA A 110 16.76 -15.35 -0.94
CA ALA A 110 15.36 -15.69 -1.23
C ALA A 110 14.99 -15.29 -2.66
N ARG A 111 14.13 -16.10 -3.31
CA ARG A 111 13.62 -15.83 -4.66
C ARG A 111 12.69 -14.63 -4.68
N GLN A 112 13.20 -13.42 -4.76
CA GLN A 112 12.44 -12.19 -4.87
C GLN A 112 12.45 -11.64 -6.29
N ASP A 113 11.51 -10.75 -6.58
CA ASP A 113 11.25 -10.22 -7.94
C ASP A 113 12.04 -8.95 -8.28
N GLY A 114 13.09 -8.62 -7.54
CA GLY A 114 13.92 -7.43 -7.74
C GLY A 114 13.24 -6.09 -7.43
N ARG A 115 11.92 -6.07 -7.26
CA ARG A 115 11.13 -4.85 -7.02
C ARG A 115 11.53 -4.14 -5.72
N GLY A 116 12.07 -4.88 -4.77
CA GLY A 116 12.61 -4.37 -3.52
C GLY A 116 13.78 -3.42 -3.72
N LEU A 117 14.60 -3.63 -4.74
CA LEU A 117 15.79 -2.84 -5.03
C LEU A 117 15.50 -1.39 -5.41
N ALA A 118 14.26 -1.07 -5.82
CA ALA A 118 13.82 0.32 -6.01
C ALA A 118 13.89 1.18 -4.72
N GLY A 119 14.20 0.58 -3.58
CA GLY A 119 14.34 1.29 -2.32
C GLY A 119 13.05 1.95 -1.84
N MET A 120 13.17 3.09 -1.17
CA MET A 120 12.03 3.91 -0.77
C MET A 120 11.54 4.75 -1.94
N ALA A 121 10.24 4.80 -2.15
CA ALA A 121 9.65 5.67 -3.14
C ALA A 121 9.77 7.15 -2.73
N PRO A 122 9.99 8.09 -3.67
CA PRO A 122 9.97 9.53 -3.41
C PRO A 122 8.68 9.99 -2.76
N ALA A 123 7.55 9.38 -3.15
CA ALA A 123 6.26 9.57 -2.51
C ALA A 123 5.56 8.22 -2.28
N THR A 124 4.70 8.20 -1.27
CA THR A 124 3.86 7.06 -0.93
C THR A 124 2.50 7.58 -0.51
N LEU A 125 1.43 7.07 -1.10
CA LEU A 125 0.09 7.36 -0.64
C LEU A 125 -0.23 6.44 0.54
N TYR A 126 -0.59 7.03 1.67
CA TYR A 126 -0.98 6.33 2.88
C TYR A 126 -2.49 6.30 3.03
N ASP A 127 -3.05 5.12 3.30
CA ASP A 127 -4.47 4.86 3.48
C ASP A 127 -5.35 5.44 2.36
N TRP A 128 -4.79 5.59 1.16
CA TRP A 128 -5.48 6.15 -0.02
C TRP A 128 -5.91 7.62 0.13
N ARG A 129 -5.33 8.35 1.12
CA ARG A 129 -5.76 9.70 1.51
C ARG A 129 -4.65 10.74 1.59
N ILE A 130 -3.49 10.37 2.14
CA ILE A 130 -2.44 11.33 2.50
C ILE A 130 -1.13 10.95 1.84
N TRP A 131 -0.53 11.89 1.15
CA TRP A 131 0.78 11.71 0.55
C TRP A 131 1.90 11.84 1.60
N ILE A 132 2.88 10.96 1.52
CA ILE A 132 4.11 11.01 2.30
C ILE A 132 5.26 11.22 1.32
N GLY A 133 5.81 12.43 1.29
CA GLY A 133 6.93 12.81 0.44
C GLY A 133 8.28 12.67 1.14
N ARG A 134 9.33 12.41 0.35
CA ARG A 134 10.73 12.25 0.80
C ARG A 134 11.66 13.08 -0.08
N PRO A 135 11.66 14.41 0.06
CA PRO A 135 12.39 15.30 -0.86
C PRO A 135 13.91 15.19 -0.76
N LEU A 136 14.44 14.57 0.30
CA LEU A 136 15.88 14.50 0.57
C LEU A 136 16.52 13.14 0.22
N LEU A 137 15.81 12.24 -0.51
CA LEU A 137 16.34 10.93 -0.86
C LEU A 137 17.61 10.96 -1.73
N GLY A 138 17.86 12.04 -2.43
CA GLY A 138 19.10 12.28 -3.18
C GLY A 138 20.17 13.04 -2.39
N THR A 139 19.88 13.45 -1.14
CA THR A 139 20.78 14.30 -0.35
C THR A 139 21.49 13.49 0.73
N ARG A 140 22.82 13.63 0.81
CA ARG A 140 23.63 12.96 1.85
C ARG A 140 23.36 13.57 3.23
N ARG A 141 23.35 12.73 4.27
CA ARG A 141 23.18 13.16 5.66
C ARG A 141 24.29 14.15 6.10
N ALA A 142 25.52 13.98 5.60
CA ALA A 142 26.63 14.89 5.86
C ALA A 142 26.33 16.32 5.40
N ALA A 143 25.82 16.49 4.17
CA ALA A 143 25.45 17.82 3.65
C ALA A 143 24.36 18.50 4.50
N LEU A 144 23.41 17.72 5.01
CA LEU A 144 22.37 18.27 5.90
C LEU A 144 22.93 18.69 7.27
N ARG A 145 23.94 17.96 7.81
CA ARG A 145 24.65 18.35 9.03
C ARG A 145 25.42 19.65 8.84
N GLU A 146 26.08 19.84 7.70
CA GLU A 146 26.74 21.11 7.38
C GLU A 146 25.76 22.30 7.35
N VAL A 147 24.55 22.11 6.82
CA VAL A 147 23.49 23.13 6.85
C VAL A 147 23.13 23.48 8.30
N LEU A 148 22.96 22.48 9.17
CA LEU A 148 22.65 22.69 10.57
C LEU A 148 23.79 23.41 11.32
N GLN A 149 25.03 23.03 11.06
CA GLN A 149 26.22 23.69 11.64
C GLN A 149 26.27 25.17 11.22
N ARG A 150 26.10 25.48 9.94
CA ARG A 150 26.05 26.86 9.44
C ARG A 150 24.89 27.68 10.05
N ALA A 151 23.77 27.04 10.35
CA ALA A 151 22.61 27.65 10.98
C ALA A 151 22.73 27.70 12.53
N ASN A 152 23.86 27.24 13.10
CA ASN A 152 24.09 27.09 14.53
C ASN A 152 22.96 26.32 15.25
N VAL A 153 22.48 25.22 14.63
CA VAL A 153 21.46 24.33 15.19
C VAL A 153 22.08 22.98 15.50
N GLY A 154 21.98 22.57 16.77
CA GLY A 154 22.39 21.24 17.20
C GLY A 154 21.44 20.15 16.72
N TRP A 155 21.90 18.91 16.79
CA TRP A 155 21.07 17.70 16.59
C TRP A 155 21.36 16.68 17.67
N VAL A 156 20.45 15.73 17.83
CA VAL A 156 20.61 14.62 18.78
C VAL A 156 20.97 13.36 17.98
N GLU A 157 21.98 12.64 18.46
CA GLU A 157 22.29 11.28 18.00
C GLU A 157 21.50 10.29 18.85
N ASP A 158 20.70 9.45 18.23
CA ASP A 158 19.95 8.40 18.92
C ASP A 158 20.90 7.22 19.22
N PRO A 159 21.14 6.85 20.48
CA PRO A 159 22.05 5.74 20.85
C PRO A 159 21.61 4.39 20.25
N THR A 160 20.32 4.20 19.99
CA THR A 160 19.83 2.95 19.38
C THR A 160 20.27 2.80 17.92
N ASN A 161 20.79 3.85 17.30
CA ASN A 161 21.38 3.80 15.97
C ASN A 161 22.75 3.09 15.93
N GLU A 162 23.35 2.82 17.08
CA GLU A 162 24.65 2.15 17.20
C GLU A 162 24.52 0.68 17.65
N ASP A 163 23.33 0.23 17.99
CA ASP A 163 23.08 -1.14 18.44
C ASP A 163 23.12 -2.13 17.25
N GLU A 164 24.26 -2.78 17.07
CA GLU A 164 24.52 -3.77 16.02
C GLU A 164 23.69 -5.07 16.14
N ALA A 165 22.90 -5.23 17.20
CA ALA A 165 21.90 -6.30 17.26
C ALA A 165 20.85 -6.14 16.13
N PHE A 166 20.65 -4.92 15.64
CA PHE A 166 19.76 -4.62 14.53
C PHE A 166 20.49 -4.56 13.18
N GLU A 167 19.83 -4.97 12.11
CA GLU A 167 20.39 -5.04 10.75
C GLU A 167 20.84 -3.67 10.22
N ARG A 168 20.06 -2.60 10.48
CA ARG A 168 20.38 -1.25 10.00
C ARG A 168 21.69 -0.67 10.57
N PRO A 169 21.94 -0.69 11.89
CA PRO A 169 23.24 -0.29 12.46
C PRO A 169 24.41 -1.05 11.86
N ARG A 170 24.30 -2.38 11.65
CA ARG A 170 25.37 -3.17 11.01
C ARG A 170 25.71 -2.69 9.60
N ILE A 171 24.68 -2.40 8.77
CA ILE A 171 24.88 -1.86 7.43
C ILE A 171 25.49 -0.46 7.49
N ARG A 172 25.04 0.37 8.43
CA ARG A 172 25.61 1.71 8.65
C ARG A 172 27.08 1.66 9.04
N ALA A 173 27.46 0.78 9.95
CA ALA A 173 28.86 0.55 10.32
C ALA A 173 29.69 0.09 9.11
N ALA A 174 29.15 -0.83 8.31
CA ALA A 174 29.78 -1.26 7.07
C ALA A 174 29.93 -0.14 6.02
N LEU A 175 29.07 0.88 6.03
CA LEU A 175 29.16 2.06 5.15
C LEU A 175 30.07 3.19 5.72
N ALA A 176 30.62 3.04 6.91
CA ALA A 176 31.47 4.06 7.54
C ALA A 176 32.95 3.99 7.12
N ASP A 177 33.35 3.00 6.33
CA ASP A 177 34.71 2.84 5.83
C ASP A 177 35.06 3.81 4.68
N ARG A 178 36.33 3.75 4.22
CA ARG A 178 36.86 4.62 3.16
C ARG A 178 36.07 4.54 1.85
N ASN A 179 35.43 3.41 1.55
CA ASN A 179 34.67 3.18 0.34
C ASN A 179 33.15 3.43 0.55
N GLY A 180 32.75 3.85 1.74
CA GLY A 180 31.34 4.03 2.10
C GLY A 180 30.62 5.03 1.22
N THR A 181 31.26 6.13 0.84
CA THR A 181 30.67 7.12 -0.06
C THR A 181 30.32 6.51 -1.40
N GLN A 182 31.26 5.82 -2.04
CA GLN A 182 31.03 5.14 -3.34
C GLN A 182 29.93 4.09 -3.22
N ARG A 183 29.91 3.29 -2.15
CA ARG A 183 28.86 2.28 -1.93
C ARG A 183 27.47 2.90 -1.75
N VAL A 184 27.38 4.07 -1.11
CA VAL A 184 26.09 4.80 -1.02
C VAL A 184 25.65 5.27 -2.40
N GLU A 185 26.55 5.86 -3.20
CA GLU A 185 26.27 6.30 -4.56
C GLU A 185 25.84 5.14 -5.46
N ASP A 186 26.55 4.01 -5.42
CA ASP A 186 26.19 2.80 -6.16
C ASP A 186 24.82 2.25 -5.77
N ALA A 187 24.51 2.22 -4.47
CA ALA A 187 23.21 1.77 -3.98
C ALA A 187 22.08 2.71 -4.39
N VAL A 188 22.30 4.03 -4.35
CA VAL A 188 21.31 5.02 -4.82
C VAL A 188 21.11 4.91 -6.33
N ALA A 189 22.17 4.74 -7.11
CA ALA A 189 22.10 4.53 -8.55
C ALA A 189 21.36 3.23 -8.90
N LEU A 190 21.60 2.16 -8.14
CA LEU A 190 20.86 0.90 -8.28
C LEU A 190 19.36 1.12 -8.00
N ALA A 191 19.04 1.84 -6.91
CA ALA A 191 17.66 2.16 -6.57
C ALA A 191 16.94 2.93 -7.68
N ALA A 192 17.61 3.93 -8.26
CA ALA A 192 17.07 4.74 -9.35
C ALA A 192 16.74 3.89 -10.59
N ARG A 193 17.66 3.00 -11.01
CA ARG A 193 17.42 2.08 -12.13
C ARG A 193 16.26 1.13 -11.84
N ALA A 194 16.27 0.48 -10.68
CA ALA A 194 15.21 -0.43 -10.28
C ALA A 194 13.85 0.26 -10.12
N ALA A 195 13.83 1.54 -9.75
CA ALA A 195 12.61 2.35 -9.69
C ALA A 195 11.99 2.54 -11.08
N VAL A 196 12.79 2.90 -12.08
CA VAL A 196 12.35 3.06 -13.47
C VAL A 196 11.82 1.73 -14.03
N GLU A 197 12.55 0.62 -13.82
CA GLU A 197 12.13 -0.70 -14.26
C GLU A 197 10.80 -1.13 -13.62
N ARG A 198 10.64 -0.86 -12.32
CA ARG A 198 9.40 -1.15 -11.58
C ARG A 198 8.22 -0.35 -12.10
N GLU A 199 8.40 0.93 -12.38
CA GLU A 199 7.37 1.80 -12.93
C GLU A 199 6.96 1.36 -14.33
N GLN A 200 7.94 1.08 -15.21
CA GLN A 200 7.69 0.54 -16.54
C GLN A 200 6.94 -0.79 -16.50
N LEU A 201 7.34 -1.71 -15.62
CA LEU A 201 6.63 -2.97 -15.41
C LEU A 201 5.19 -2.71 -14.94
N GLY A 202 4.99 -1.74 -14.05
CA GLY A 202 3.67 -1.31 -13.59
C GLY A 202 2.78 -0.82 -14.73
N HIS A 203 3.32 0.01 -15.62
CA HIS A 203 2.58 0.51 -16.79
C HIS A 203 2.18 -0.62 -17.74
N ARG A 204 3.07 -1.56 -18.02
CA ARG A 204 2.76 -2.72 -18.87
C ARG A 204 1.73 -3.65 -18.23
N ALA A 205 1.83 -3.92 -16.94
CA ALA A 205 0.83 -4.68 -16.19
C ALA A 205 -0.54 -3.99 -16.19
N ALA A 206 -0.58 -2.67 -16.00
CA ALA A 206 -1.80 -1.87 -16.09
C ALA A 206 -2.44 -1.95 -17.49
N ALA A 207 -1.65 -1.95 -18.55
CA ALA A 207 -2.15 -2.11 -19.92
C ALA A 207 -2.82 -3.49 -20.12
N LEU A 208 -2.21 -4.57 -19.61
CA LEU A 208 -2.80 -5.91 -19.66
C LEU A 208 -4.10 -5.98 -18.85
N ILE A 209 -4.15 -5.38 -17.66
CA ILE A 209 -5.38 -5.35 -16.85
C ILE A 209 -6.50 -4.62 -17.62
N ARG A 210 -6.22 -3.43 -18.19
CA ARG A 210 -7.21 -2.68 -18.97
C ARG A 210 -7.70 -3.43 -20.21
N GLY A 211 -6.80 -4.15 -20.89
CA GLY A 211 -7.12 -4.85 -22.13
C GLY A 211 -7.90 -6.16 -21.93
N PHE A 212 -7.68 -6.84 -20.80
CA PHE A 212 -8.18 -8.19 -20.62
C PHE A 212 -9.07 -8.40 -19.40
N ALA A 213 -9.10 -7.47 -18.43
CA ALA A 213 -9.90 -7.64 -17.23
C ALA A 213 -11.23 -6.89 -17.29
N SER A 214 -12.29 -7.53 -16.81
CA SER A 214 -13.62 -6.96 -16.62
C SER A 214 -14.22 -7.40 -15.28
N ARG A 215 -15.22 -6.68 -14.79
CA ARG A 215 -15.95 -7.03 -13.58
C ARG A 215 -17.43 -7.30 -13.89
N PRO A 216 -17.82 -8.55 -14.18
CA PRO A 216 -19.21 -8.89 -14.47
C PRO A 216 -20.18 -8.60 -13.32
N THR A 217 -19.71 -8.80 -12.07
CA THR A 217 -20.48 -8.50 -10.87
C THR A 217 -19.55 -8.16 -9.71
N ALA A 218 -20.10 -7.68 -8.60
CA ALA A 218 -19.34 -7.48 -7.37
C ALA A 218 -18.60 -8.76 -6.96
N GLY A 219 -17.33 -8.61 -6.53
CA GLY A 219 -16.50 -9.73 -6.07
C GLY A 219 -16.02 -10.69 -7.16
N LEU A 220 -16.37 -10.46 -8.45
CA LEU A 220 -15.96 -11.32 -9.55
C LEU A 220 -15.19 -10.53 -10.62
N ILE A 221 -13.93 -10.90 -10.85
CA ILE A 221 -13.15 -10.42 -11.99
C ILE A 221 -13.09 -11.52 -13.03
N ARG A 222 -13.34 -11.16 -14.28
CA ARG A 222 -13.16 -12.02 -15.47
C ARG A 222 -11.95 -11.52 -16.22
N LEU A 223 -11.04 -12.43 -16.53
CA LEU A 223 -9.97 -12.20 -17.50
C LEU A 223 -10.32 -12.88 -18.81
N ASP A 224 -10.16 -12.13 -19.90
CA ASP A 224 -10.19 -12.72 -21.23
C ASP A 224 -9.04 -13.72 -21.37
N PRO A 225 -9.26 -14.84 -22.08
CA PRO A 225 -8.21 -15.83 -22.33
C PRO A 225 -6.92 -15.28 -22.94
N GLY A 226 -7.01 -14.21 -23.72
CA GLY A 226 -5.85 -13.50 -24.28
C GLY A 226 -4.88 -12.99 -23.23
N PHE A 227 -5.33 -12.79 -22.00
CA PHE A 227 -4.42 -12.46 -20.88
C PHE A 227 -3.37 -13.53 -20.64
N ALA A 228 -3.78 -14.81 -20.68
CA ALA A 228 -2.84 -15.91 -20.46
C ALA A 228 -1.80 -16.02 -21.60
N THR A 229 -2.17 -15.66 -22.82
CA THR A 229 -1.30 -15.74 -24.00
C THR A 229 -0.52 -14.46 -24.30
N ALA A 230 -0.61 -13.45 -23.41
CA ALA A 230 0.17 -12.21 -23.54
C ALA A 230 1.67 -12.52 -23.60
N SER A 231 2.37 -11.84 -24.51
CA SER A 231 3.81 -12.07 -24.75
C SER A 231 4.73 -11.53 -23.65
N ASP A 232 4.26 -10.56 -22.86
CA ASP A 232 5.04 -9.98 -21.74
C ASP A 232 4.78 -10.78 -20.46
N ASP A 233 5.58 -11.81 -20.23
CA ASP A 233 5.50 -12.68 -19.06
C ASP A 233 5.61 -11.93 -17.75
N ALA A 234 6.56 -10.99 -17.65
CA ALA A 234 6.81 -10.25 -16.43
C ALA A 234 5.60 -9.38 -16.05
N ALA A 235 5.03 -8.67 -17.03
CA ALA A 235 3.84 -7.86 -16.84
C ALA A 235 2.60 -8.71 -16.53
N ALA A 236 2.43 -9.86 -17.21
CA ALA A 236 1.30 -10.77 -16.97
C ALA A 236 1.36 -11.39 -15.55
N VAL A 237 2.53 -11.85 -15.12
CA VAL A 237 2.72 -12.36 -13.75
C VAL A 237 2.45 -11.25 -12.73
N TYR A 238 2.96 -10.03 -12.95
CA TYR A 238 2.75 -8.93 -12.04
C TYR A 238 1.28 -8.50 -11.96
N ALA A 239 0.60 -8.38 -13.10
CA ALA A 239 -0.83 -8.10 -13.17
C ALA A 239 -1.65 -9.17 -12.43
N LEU A 240 -1.37 -10.44 -12.68
CA LEU A 240 -2.03 -11.55 -12.01
C LEU A 240 -1.84 -11.50 -10.48
N ARG A 241 -0.62 -11.22 -10.01
CA ARG A 241 -0.33 -11.10 -8.56
C ARG A 241 -1.15 -9.98 -7.91
N ILE A 242 -1.29 -8.82 -8.56
CA ILE A 242 -2.09 -7.71 -8.03
C ILE A 242 -3.57 -8.10 -7.98
N LEU A 243 -4.10 -8.69 -9.04
CA LEU A 243 -5.50 -9.12 -9.09
C LEU A 243 -5.80 -10.19 -8.04
N LEU A 244 -4.93 -11.19 -7.90
CA LEU A 244 -5.06 -12.23 -6.87
C LEU A 244 -5.05 -11.64 -5.46
N ALA A 245 -4.11 -10.75 -5.17
CA ALA A 245 -4.03 -10.10 -3.86
C ALA A 245 -5.27 -9.23 -3.59
N THR A 246 -5.76 -8.51 -4.59
CA THR A 246 -6.94 -7.64 -4.46
C THR A 246 -8.20 -8.44 -4.20
N VAL A 247 -8.47 -9.47 -5.00
CA VAL A 247 -9.64 -10.34 -4.85
C VAL A 247 -9.59 -11.13 -3.55
N GLY A 248 -8.42 -11.60 -3.16
CA GLY A 248 -8.22 -12.36 -1.91
C GLY A 248 -8.17 -11.49 -0.66
N GLY A 249 -8.07 -10.17 -0.77
CA GLY A 249 -7.96 -9.26 0.37
C GLY A 249 -6.66 -9.43 1.15
N VAL A 250 -5.53 -9.65 0.47
CA VAL A 250 -4.22 -9.83 1.11
C VAL A 250 -3.32 -8.62 0.88
N ALA A 251 -2.65 -8.18 1.94
CA ALA A 251 -1.82 -6.98 1.93
C ALA A 251 -0.50 -7.14 1.16
N PHE A 252 -0.12 -8.36 0.81
CA PHE A 252 1.11 -8.66 0.09
C PHE A 252 0.83 -9.39 -1.20
N LEU A 253 1.65 -9.12 -2.21
CA LEU A 253 1.56 -9.86 -3.47
C LEU A 253 1.90 -11.34 -3.24
N PRO A 254 1.18 -12.27 -3.87
CA PRO A 254 1.52 -13.69 -3.85
C PRO A 254 2.96 -13.92 -4.33
N ASP A 255 3.53 -15.03 -3.91
CA ASP A 255 4.85 -15.48 -4.35
C ASP A 255 4.95 -15.52 -5.89
N GLN A 256 6.06 -15.00 -6.42
CA GLN A 256 6.26 -14.86 -7.87
C GLN A 256 6.33 -16.21 -8.59
N VAL A 257 7.01 -17.18 -8.00
CA VAL A 257 7.21 -18.51 -8.61
C VAL A 257 5.87 -19.23 -8.69
N ARG A 258 5.07 -19.18 -7.61
CA ARG A 258 3.71 -19.76 -7.58
C ARG A 258 2.78 -19.07 -8.58
N SER A 259 2.89 -17.75 -8.68
CA SER A 259 2.06 -16.96 -9.61
C SER A 259 2.43 -17.25 -11.07
N LYS A 260 3.74 -17.38 -11.34
CA LYS A 260 4.21 -17.80 -12.67
C LYS A 260 3.74 -19.22 -13.00
N ALA A 261 3.90 -20.16 -12.09
CA ALA A 261 3.42 -21.52 -12.29
C ALA A 261 1.89 -21.58 -12.54
N LEU A 262 1.12 -20.71 -11.87
CA LEU A 262 -0.31 -20.58 -12.16
C LEU A 262 -0.56 -20.03 -13.55
N LEU A 263 0.16 -18.99 -13.99
CA LEU A 263 0.05 -18.45 -15.34
C LEU A 263 0.43 -19.51 -16.40
N ASP A 264 1.50 -20.25 -16.19
CA ASP A 264 1.93 -21.34 -17.08
C ASP A 264 0.87 -22.44 -17.19
N ARG A 265 0.20 -22.78 -16.10
CA ARG A 265 -0.95 -23.71 -16.10
C ARG A 265 -2.16 -23.14 -16.86
N LEU A 266 -2.41 -21.83 -16.74
CA LEU A 266 -3.46 -21.15 -17.52
C LEU A 266 -3.16 -21.19 -19.02
N ARG A 267 -1.91 -21.21 -19.44
CA ARG A 267 -1.46 -21.34 -20.83
C ARG A 267 -1.57 -22.75 -21.37
N ALA A 268 -1.08 -23.72 -20.59
CA ALA A 268 -0.98 -25.12 -21.02
C ALA A 268 -2.34 -25.84 -21.04
N GLY A 269 -3.36 -25.29 -20.36
CA GLY A 269 -4.56 -26.07 -20.09
C GLY A 269 -4.27 -27.24 -19.13
N PRO A 270 -5.30 -28.00 -18.73
CA PRO A 270 -5.17 -29.04 -17.70
C PRO A 270 -4.32 -30.26 -18.12
N SER A 271 -4.08 -30.51 -19.39
CA SER A 271 -3.35 -31.69 -19.88
C SER A 271 -2.15 -31.38 -20.78
N GLY A 272 -1.74 -30.13 -20.93
CA GLY A 272 -0.55 -29.74 -21.72
C GLY A 272 -0.66 -29.96 -23.24
N THR A 273 -1.68 -30.66 -23.70
CA THR A 273 -1.89 -31.04 -25.11
C THR A 273 -3.20 -30.57 -25.70
N THR A 274 -4.15 -30.15 -24.87
CA THR A 274 -5.46 -29.64 -25.29
C THR A 274 -5.55 -28.12 -25.17
N PRO A 275 -6.22 -27.39 -26.08
CA PRO A 275 -6.46 -25.98 -25.96
C PRO A 275 -7.07 -25.65 -24.59
N PHE A 276 -6.62 -24.59 -23.94
CA PHE A 276 -7.02 -24.06 -22.64
C PHE A 276 -8.52 -24.19 -22.31
N PHE A 277 -9.37 -24.19 -23.33
CA PHE A 277 -10.82 -24.18 -23.21
C PHE A 277 -11.49 -25.55 -23.13
N ALA A 278 -10.77 -26.64 -23.29
CA ALA A 278 -11.36 -27.98 -23.37
C ALA A 278 -11.78 -28.58 -22.05
N THR A 279 -11.03 -28.30 -20.97
CA THR A 279 -11.31 -28.83 -19.63
C THR A 279 -11.21 -27.72 -18.57
N PRO A 280 -12.28 -27.46 -17.78
CA PRO A 280 -12.25 -26.50 -16.70
C PRO A 280 -11.22 -26.92 -15.64
N PHE A 281 -10.48 -25.95 -15.08
CA PHE A 281 -9.68 -26.21 -13.88
C PHE A 281 -9.88 -25.12 -12.84
N CYS A 282 -9.65 -25.49 -11.58
CA CYS A 282 -9.76 -24.61 -10.46
C CYS A 282 -8.46 -24.66 -9.63
N ALA A 283 -7.98 -23.48 -9.20
CA ALA A 283 -6.85 -23.34 -8.31
C ALA A 283 -7.14 -22.27 -7.27
N THR A 284 -6.46 -22.33 -6.10
CA THR A 284 -6.54 -21.29 -5.09
C THR A 284 -5.16 -20.76 -4.78
N LEU A 285 -5.00 -19.44 -4.86
CA LEU A 285 -3.78 -18.74 -4.46
C LEU A 285 -4.15 -17.43 -3.78
N SER A 286 -3.52 -17.14 -2.64
CA SER A 286 -3.74 -15.90 -1.88
C SER A 286 -5.23 -15.63 -1.57
N ARG A 287 -5.96 -16.65 -1.09
CA ARG A 287 -7.39 -16.58 -0.78
C ARG A 287 -8.29 -16.29 -1.99
N THR A 288 -7.73 -16.34 -3.21
CA THR A 288 -8.46 -16.16 -4.47
C THR A 288 -8.61 -17.50 -5.17
N VAL A 289 -9.83 -17.85 -5.51
CA VAL A 289 -10.14 -18.98 -6.41
C VAL A 289 -10.02 -18.48 -7.84
N VAL A 290 -9.19 -19.16 -8.60
CA VAL A 290 -9.01 -18.98 -10.04
C VAL A 290 -9.75 -20.14 -10.73
N ASP A 291 -10.82 -19.82 -11.43
CA ASP A 291 -11.68 -20.78 -12.10
C ASP A 291 -11.58 -20.54 -13.62
N ALA A 292 -10.87 -21.42 -14.30
CA ALA A 292 -10.64 -21.33 -15.74
C ALA A 292 -11.67 -22.17 -16.48
N ARG A 293 -12.45 -21.52 -17.33
CA ARG A 293 -13.55 -22.10 -18.10
C ARG A 293 -13.49 -21.66 -19.56
N ARG A 294 -14.32 -22.28 -20.42
CA ARG A 294 -14.48 -21.87 -21.80
C ARG A 294 -14.88 -20.39 -21.96
N ALA A 295 -15.66 -19.86 -21.02
CA ALA A 295 -16.12 -18.47 -21.01
C ALA A 295 -15.08 -17.46 -20.52
N GLY A 296 -13.92 -17.89 -20.03
CA GLY A 296 -12.86 -17.02 -19.49
C GLY A 296 -12.21 -17.54 -18.22
N ILE A 297 -11.30 -16.74 -17.66
CA ILE A 297 -10.66 -16.99 -16.38
C ILE A 297 -11.35 -16.11 -15.34
N PHE A 298 -11.88 -16.71 -14.29
CA PHE A 298 -12.65 -16.01 -13.27
C PHE A 298 -11.90 -16.01 -11.94
N LEU A 299 -11.79 -14.84 -11.34
CA LEU A 299 -11.16 -14.62 -10.05
C LEU A 299 -12.23 -14.21 -9.05
N ARG A 300 -12.36 -14.94 -7.95
CA ARG A 300 -13.28 -14.63 -6.85
C ARG A 300 -12.67 -14.92 -5.49
N ARG A 301 -13.18 -14.27 -4.47
CA ARG A 301 -12.78 -14.56 -3.09
C ARG A 301 -13.14 -16.00 -2.71
N GLU A 302 -12.22 -16.72 -2.11
CA GLU A 302 -12.50 -18.03 -1.50
C GLU A 302 -13.47 -17.85 -0.32
N THR A 303 -14.54 -18.62 -0.26
CA THR A 303 -15.56 -18.50 0.80
C THR A 303 -15.12 -19.12 2.14
N ARG A 304 -14.04 -19.92 2.13
CA ARG A 304 -13.44 -20.43 3.37
C ARG A 304 -12.82 -19.27 4.16
N ASN A 305 -13.00 -19.29 5.47
CA ASN A 305 -12.42 -18.28 6.38
C ASN A 305 -12.83 -16.84 6.06
N LEU A 306 -14.06 -16.59 5.64
CA LEU A 306 -14.62 -15.26 5.62
C LEU A 306 -14.76 -14.72 7.05
N PRO A 307 -14.58 -13.41 7.29
CA PRO A 307 -14.79 -12.84 8.61
C PRO A 307 -16.22 -13.11 9.10
N PRO A 308 -16.42 -13.42 10.37
CA PRO A 308 -17.77 -13.45 10.95
C PRO A 308 -18.36 -12.06 10.99
N ALA A 309 -19.67 -11.97 11.31
CA ALA A 309 -20.30 -10.69 11.60
C ALA A 309 -19.55 -9.98 12.74
N ALA A 310 -19.22 -8.72 12.55
CA ALA A 310 -18.45 -7.92 13.50
C ALA A 310 -18.93 -6.46 13.49
N PRO A 311 -18.73 -5.71 14.60
CA PRO A 311 -18.94 -4.28 14.59
C PRO A 311 -18.11 -3.59 13.52
N ALA A 312 -18.72 -2.65 12.81
CA ALA A 312 -18.02 -1.77 11.89
C ALA A 312 -17.10 -0.82 12.71
N VAL A 313 -15.86 -0.69 12.29
CA VAL A 313 -14.86 0.16 12.94
C VAL A 313 -14.34 1.15 11.90
N ASP A 314 -14.30 2.43 12.26
CA ASP A 314 -13.82 3.47 11.34
C ASP A 314 -12.39 3.21 10.86
N ASN A 315 -12.19 3.47 9.59
CA ASN A 315 -10.94 3.26 8.86
C ASN A 315 -10.39 1.80 8.90
N ALA A 316 -11.21 0.83 9.34
CA ALA A 316 -10.83 -0.59 9.30
C ALA A 316 -10.96 -1.17 7.88
N LEU A 317 -10.17 -2.21 7.62
CA LEU A 317 -10.28 -3.01 6.40
C LEU A 317 -11.05 -4.30 6.72
N TRP A 318 -12.28 -4.40 6.24
CA TRP A 318 -13.03 -5.65 6.34
C TRP A 318 -12.58 -6.63 5.24
N ASP A 319 -12.27 -7.85 5.67
CA ASP A 319 -11.72 -8.94 4.82
C ASP A 319 -10.48 -8.51 3.99
N GLY A 320 -9.87 -7.36 4.32
CA GLY A 320 -8.77 -6.76 3.55
C GLY A 320 -9.19 -6.20 2.18
N ARG A 321 -10.47 -6.26 1.81
CA ARG A 321 -11.01 -5.86 0.52
C ARG A 321 -11.84 -4.58 0.56
N TRP A 322 -12.34 -4.20 1.72
CA TRP A 322 -13.29 -3.10 1.88
C TRP A 322 -12.85 -2.19 3.01
N ARG A 323 -12.83 -0.89 2.76
CA ARG A 323 -12.59 0.13 3.79
C ARG A 323 -13.92 0.63 4.32
N ILE A 324 -14.04 0.65 5.63
CA ILE A 324 -15.16 1.21 6.35
C ILE A 324 -14.81 2.65 6.72
N THR A 325 -15.73 3.58 6.48
CA THR A 325 -15.66 4.95 6.98
C THR A 325 -16.94 5.21 7.75
N LEU A 326 -16.83 5.63 9.00
CA LEU A 326 -17.96 5.99 9.86
C LEU A 326 -17.92 7.49 10.11
N ASP A 327 -19.10 8.12 10.05
CA ASP A 327 -19.32 9.44 10.64
C ASP A 327 -19.52 9.28 12.17
N ASP A 328 -19.89 10.27 12.90
CA ASP A 328 -19.75 10.44 14.37
C ASP A 328 -20.40 9.40 15.32
N GLU A 329 -21.02 8.30 14.86
CA GLU A 329 -21.61 7.30 15.77
C GLU A 329 -20.96 5.91 15.67
N PRO A 330 -19.91 5.60 16.45
CA PRO A 330 -19.35 4.26 16.53
C PRO A 330 -20.33 3.31 17.25
N GLY A 331 -20.54 2.12 16.67
CA GLY A 331 -21.13 0.98 17.38
C GLY A 331 -22.55 0.54 16.95
N ALA A 332 -23.23 1.29 16.08
CA ALA A 332 -24.58 0.92 15.62
C ALA A 332 -24.59 -0.08 14.44
N PHE A 333 -23.47 -0.23 13.73
CA PHE A 333 -23.41 -1.01 12.51
C PHE A 333 -22.63 -2.32 12.68
N LEU A 334 -23.16 -3.40 12.08
CA LEU A 334 -22.47 -4.66 11.91
C LEU A 334 -22.18 -4.87 10.42
N ILE A 335 -21.03 -5.45 10.13
CA ILE A 335 -20.63 -5.88 8.79
C ILE A 335 -20.44 -7.39 8.76
N ALA A 336 -20.97 -8.05 7.75
CA ALA A 336 -20.91 -9.51 7.60
C ALA A 336 -20.86 -9.88 6.12
N PRO A 337 -20.42 -11.11 5.75
CA PRO A 337 -20.57 -11.59 4.38
C PRO A 337 -22.05 -11.83 4.05
N LEU A 338 -22.44 -11.63 2.78
CA LEU A 338 -23.81 -11.86 2.30
C LEU A 338 -24.25 -13.32 2.55
N GLY A 339 -23.33 -14.26 2.38
CA GLY A 339 -23.58 -15.68 2.55
C GLY A 339 -24.29 -16.35 1.37
N ALA A 340 -24.12 -17.67 1.26
CA ALA A 340 -24.62 -18.45 0.13
C ALA A 340 -26.13 -18.42 -0.03
N ALA A 341 -26.88 -18.49 1.10
CA ALA A 341 -28.34 -18.54 1.07
C ALA A 341 -28.97 -17.26 0.48
N ARG A 342 -28.39 -16.08 0.74
CA ARG A 342 -28.84 -14.80 0.18
C ARG A 342 -28.36 -14.62 -1.25
N ALA A 343 -27.12 -14.97 -1.53
CA ALA A 343 -26.55 -14.94 -2.87
C ALA A 343 -27.36 -15.82 -3.86
N ALA A 344 -27.89 -16.96 -3.41
CA ALA A 344 -28.73 -17.85 -4.21
C ALA A 344 -30.03 -17.19 -4.71
N LYS A 345 -30.57 -16.22 -3.96
CA LYS A 345 -31.83 -15.51 -4.29
C LYS A 345 -31.62 -14.29 -5.20
N ARG A 346 -30.38 -13.95 -5.54
CA ARG A 346 -30.10 -12.78 -6.37
C ARG A 346 -30.38 -13.04 -7.85
N PRO A 347 -30.98 -12.06 -8.55
CA PRO A 347 -31.10 -12.11 -9.98
C PRO A 347 -29.71 -12.09 -10.61
N ILE A 348 -29.51 -12.80 -11.69
CA ILE A 348 -28.26 -12.88 -12.42
C ILE A 348 -28.51 -12.37 -13.83
N ALA A 349 -27.64 -11.46 -14.29
CA ALA A 349 -27.69 -10.98 -15.67
C ALA A 349 -27.32 -12.11 -16.64
N ASP A 350 -27.97 -12.11 -17.79
CA ASP A 350 -27.67 -13.04 -18.88
C ASP A 350 -26.57 -12.45 -19.78
N ASP A 351 -25.35 -12.37 -19.25
CA ASP A 351 -24.16 -11.84 -19.92
C ASP A 351 -23.14 -12.93 -20.28
N GLY A 352 -23.55 -14.20 -20.21
CA GLY A 352 -22.72 -15.37 -20.46
C GLY A 352 -21.79 -15.73 -19.27
N THR A 353 -21.88 -15.01 -18.14
CA THR A 353 -21.14 -15.37 -16.94
C THR A 353 -21.82 -16.53 -16.21
N PRO A 354 -21.11 -17.62 -15.88
CA PRO A 354 -21.72 -18.77 -15.23
C PRO A 354 -22.41 -18.40 -13.92
N PRO A 355 -23.72 -18.67 -13.73
CA PRO A 355 -24.49 -18.30 -12.57
C PRO A 355 -23.92 -18.79 -11.23
N SER A 356 -23.28 -19.96 -11.24
CA SER A 356 -22.64 -20.52 -10.04
C SER A 356 -21.46 -19.67 -9.57
N LEU A 357 -20.69 -19.06 -10.49
CA LEU A 357 -19.58 -18.19 -10.16
C LEU A 357 -20.06 -16.83 -9.62
N VAL A 358 -21.10 -16.28 -10.23
CA VAL A 358 -21.75 -15.04 -9.77
C VAL A 358 -22.22 -15.22 -8.32
N ARG A 359 -22.98 -16.29 -8.02
CA ARG A 359 -23.45 -16.55 -6.67
C ARG A 359 -22.32 -16.77 -5.66
N ALA A 360 -21.28 -17.51 -6.08
CA ALA A 360 -20.12 -17.77 -5.21
C ALA A 360 -19.33 -16.48 -4.92
N ALA A 361 -19.22 -15.56 -5.88
CA ALA A 361 -18.58 -14.27 -5.68
C ALA A 361 -19.41 -13.39 -4.73
N LEU A 362 -20.71 -13.21 -5.02
CA LEU A 362 -21.62 -12.41 -4.21
C LEU A 362 -21.70 -12.89 -2.75
N ALA A 363 -21.61 -14.21 -2.51
CA ALA A 363 -21.64 -14.76 -1.16
C ALA A 363 -20.53 -14.24 -0.25
N ALA A 364 -19.41 -13.78 -0.81
CA ALA A 364 -18.28 -13.24 -0.07
C ALA A 364 -18.34 -11.70 0.09
N GLU A 365 -19.29 -11.03 -0.51
CA GLU A 365 -19.40 -9.58 -0.48
C GLU A 365 -20.04 -9.09 0.83
N PRO A 366 -19.66 -7.88 1.33
CA PRO A 366 -20.18 -7.38 2.59
C PRO A 366 -21.64 -6.94 2.51
N VAL A 367 -22.32 -7.13 3.63
CA VAL A 367 -23.63 -6.57 3.92
C VAL A 367 -23.60 -5.86 5.25
N LEU A 368 -24.42 -4.83 5.37
CA LEU A 368 -24.49 -3.95 6.53
C LEU A 368 -25.80 -4.15 7.27
N TRP A 369 -25.69 -4.20 8.61
CA TRP A 369 -26.81 -4.37 9.51
C TRP A 369 -26.81 -3.28 10.59
N ARG A 370 -28.00 -2.88 11.03
CA ARG A 370 -28.23 -2.04 12.19
C ARG A 370 -29.42 -2.60 12.98
N ALA A 371 -29.24 -2.86 14.27
CA ALA A 371 -30.31 -3.39 15.14
C ALA A 371 -31.08 -4.59 14.56
N ASN A 372 -30.34 -5.56 13.95
CA ASN A 372 -30.87 -6.73 13.23
C ASN A 372 -31.62 -6.44 11.92
N GLU A 373 -31.67 -5.20 11.46
CA GLU A 373 -32.20 -4.82 10.16
C GLU A 373 -31.09 -4.78 9.11
N LEU A 374 -31.35 -5.36 7.95
CA LEU A 374 -30.43 -5.29 6.80
C LEU A 374 -30.56 -3.91 6.14
N LEU A 375 -29.55 -3.08 6.29
CA LEU A 375 -29.56 -1.73 5.73
C LEU A 375 -29.19 -1.68 4.27
N GLY A 376 -28.27 -2.56 3.84
CA GLY A 376 -27.79 -2.54 2.48
C GLY A 376 -26.74 -3.61 2.19
N GLU A 377 -26.49 -3.79 0.91
CA GLU A 377 -25.53 -4.73 0.37
C GLU A 377 -24.52 -3.95 -0.47
N CYS A 378 -23.24 -4.09 -0.12
CA CYS A 378 -22.15 -3.45 -0.86
C CYS A 378 -21.88 -4.23 -2.16
N LEU A 379 -22.89 -4.36 -3.02
CA LEU A 379 -22.81 -5.11 -4.28
C LEU A 379 -22.42 -4.22 -5.47
N GLY A 380 -21.96 -3.00 -5.19
CA GLY A 380 -21.88 -1.86 -6.06
C GLY A 380 -21.29 -2.02 -7.44
N SER A 381 -21.94 -1.37 -8.39
CA SER A 381 -21.32 -0.72 -9.53
C SER A 381 -20.52 0.50 -9.05
N ALA A 382 -19.69 1.13 -9.90
CA ALA A 382 -18.92 2.32 -9.55
C ALA A 382 -19.76 3.53 -9.09
N GLN A 383 -21.09 3.45 -9.19
CA GLN A 383 -22.07 4.42 -8.72
C GLN A 383 -22.70 4.06 -7.36
N ASP A 384 -22.44 2.84 -6.85
CA ASP A 384 -23.04 2.28 -5.65
C ASP A 384 -22.05 2.11 -4.50
N SER A 385 -21.15 3.07 -4.27
CA SER A 385 -20.64 3.31 -2.93
C SER A 385 -21.89 3.55 -2.08
N GLN A 386 -22.37 2.55 -1.35
CA GLN A 386 -23.51 2.78 -0.46
C GLN A 386 -23.03 3.71 0.64
N VAL A 387 -23.27 4.97 0.43
CA VAL A 387 -23.26 6.00 1.47
C VAL A 387 -24.59 5.89 2.18
N LEU A 388 -24.60 5.09 3.22
CA LEU A 388 -25.70 5.16 4.21
C LEU A 388 -25.46 6.41 5.05
N PRO A 389 -26.50 7.07 5.56
CA PRO A 389 -26.31 8.13 6.54
C PRO A 389 -25.42 7.64 7.68
N GLY A 390 -24.23 8.25 7.85
CA GLY A 390 -23.27 7.93 8.88
C GLY A 390 -22.26 6.81 8.57
N MET A 391 -22.31 6.17 7.37
CA MET A 391 -21.36 5.11 7.03
C MET A 391 -21.13 4.97 5.53
N ALA A 392 -19.87 4.81 5.13
CA ALA A 392 -19.49 4.43 3.78
C ALA A 392 -18.61 3.17 3.77
N VAL A 393 -18.80 2.30 2.78
CA VAL A 393 -17.98 1.11 2.57
C VAL A 393 -17.52 1.10 1.12
N CYS A 394 -16.20 1.19 0.93
CA CYS A 394 -15.58 1.29 -0.38
C CYS A 394 -14.62 0.13 -0.63
N PRO A 395 -14.57 -0.44 -1.85
CA PRO A 395 -13.58 -1.44 -2.19
C PRO A 395 -12.17 -0.84 -2.16
N VAL A 396 -11.15 -1.67 -1.88
CA VAL A 396 -9.75 -1.26 -1.87
C VAL A 396 -8.89 -2.20 -2.71
N VAL A 397 -7.83 -1.65 -3.29
CA VAL A 397 -6.79 -2.45 -3.94
C VAL A 397 -5.88 -3.01 -2.83
N ALA A 398 -6.21 -4.20 -2.33
CA ALA A 398 -5.69 -4.75 -1.08
C ALA A 398 -4.16 -4.65 -0.90
N PRO A 399 -3.30 -5.00 -1.89
CA PRO A 399 -1.84 -4.90 -1.71
C PRO A 399 -1.33 -3.45 -1.58
N PHE A 400 -2.17 -2.47 -1.92
CA PHE A 400 -1.85 -1.04 -1.87
C PHE A 400 -2.76 -0.26 -0.91
N ALA A 401 -3.64 -0.93 -0.19
CA ALA A 401 -4.66 -0.27 0.64
C ALA A 401 -4.07 0.59 1.76
N ARG A 402 -2.92 0.18 2.33
CA ARG A 402 -2.24 0.91 3.40
C ARG A 402 -1.13 1.82 2.89
N PHE A 403 -0.27 1.29 2.03
CA PHE A 403 0.87 2.01 1.46
C PHE A 403 0.94 1.76 -0.04
N LEU A 404 0.74 2.80 -0.82
CA LEU A 404 0.92 2.76 -2.27
C LEU A 404 2.16 3.58 -2.66
N PRO A 405 3.30 2.92 -2.97
CA PRO A 405 4.46 3.62 -3.49
C PRO A 405 4.17 4.26 -4.84
N SER A 406 4.75 5.41 -5.10
CA SER A 406 4.57 6.13 -6.37
C SER A 406 4.98 5.33 -7.61
N PHE A 407 5.83 4.34 -7.47
CA PHE A 407 6.18 3.41 -8.55
C PHE A 407 5.01 2.54 -9.06
N ASP A 408 3.99 2.31 -8.23
CA ASP A 408 2.89 1.39 -8.49
C ASP A 408 1.55 2.10 -8.76
N LEU A 409 1.57 3.42 -9.05
CA LEU A 409 0.34 4.20 -9.26
C LEU A 409 -0.47 3.70 -10.47
N ALA A 410 0.20 3.39 -11.58
CA ALA A 410 -0.47 2.94 -12.80
C ALA A 410 -1.28 1.64 -12.60
N PRO A 411 -0.71 0.53 -12.08
CA PRO A 411 -1.48 -0.68 -11.84
C PRO A 411 -2.50 -0.51 -10.71
N ALA A 412 -2.18 0.23 -9.65
CA ALA A 412 -3.12 0.48 -8.55
C ALA A 412 -4.36 1.25 -9.02
N GLY A 413 -4.17 2.35 -9.76
CA GLY A 413 -5.28 3.13 -10.33
C GLY A 413 -6.12 2.34 -11.33
N THR A 414 -5.48 1.49 -12.15
CA THR A 414 -6.20 0.63 -13.09
C THR A 414 -7.07 -0.41 -12.38
N VAL A 415 -6.54 -1.05 -11.33
CA VAL A 415 -7.34 -2.01 -10.54
C VAL A 415 -8.42 -1.29 -9.74
N ALA A 416 -8.14 -0.10 -9.20
CA ALA A 416 -9.15 0.71 -8.51
C ALA A 416 -10.34 1.01 -9.42
N ALA A 417 -10.09 1.47 -10.64
CA ALA A 417 -11.15 1.69 -11.64
C ALA A 417 -11.92 0.40 -11.98
N LEU A 418 -11.23 -0.73 -12.09
CA LEU A 418 -11.85 -2.04 -12.38
C LEU A 418 -12.82 -2.48 -11.27
N ILE A 419 -12.44 -2.30 -10.00
CA ILE A 419 -13.25 -2.76 -8.87
C ILE A 419 -14.22 -1.70 -8.32
N GLY A 420 -14.21 -0.48 -8.85
CA GLY A 420 -15.03 0.64 -8.36
C GLY A 420 -14.50 1.23 -7.04
N ALA A 421 -13.21 1.13 -6.77
CA ALA A 421 -12.57 1.80 -5.65
C ALA A 421 -12.43 3.32 -5.90
N PRO A 422 -12.28 4.14 -4.84
CA PRO A 422 -12.04 5.57 -5.00
C PRO A 422 -10.85 5.87 -5.90
N LEU A 423 -10.95 6.95 -6.67
CA LEU A 423 -9.84 7.42 -7.50
C LEU A 423 -8.64 7.81 -6.64
N LEU A 424 -7.45 7.69 -7.23
CA LEU A 424 -6.24 8.19 -6.59
C LEU A 424 -6.31 9.71 -6.46
N PRO A 425 -5.99 10.29 -5.28
CA PRO A 425 -5.85 11.73 -5.16
C PRO A 425 -4.70 12.24 -6.04
N ALA A 426 -4.81 13.49 -6.50
CA ALA A 426 -3.78 14.11 -7.31
C ALA A 426 -2.39 14.00 -6.66
N THR A 427 -1.38 13.71 -7.45
CA THR A 427 0.00 13.65 -6.95
C THR A 427 0.48 15.04 -6.54
N PRO A 428 1.12 15.21 -5.38
CA PRO A 428 1.61 16.51 -4.92
C PRO A 428 2.93 16.93 -5.60
N PHE A 429 3.35 16.22 -6.63
CA PHE A 429 4.61 16.46 -7.35
C PHE A 429 4.41 16.18 -8.85
N SER A 430 5.14 16.89 -9.68
CA SER A 430 5.18 16.70 -11.13
C SER A 430 6.40 15.86 -11.49
N GLY A 431 6.18 14.57 -11.82
CA GLY A 431 7.19 13.65 -12.36
C GLY A 431 8.12 13.01 -11.32
N HIS A 432 8.69 11.87 -11.71
CA HIS A 432 9.76 11.16 -10.99
C HIS A 432 11.14 11.47 -11.55
N THR A 433 11.28 12.48 -12.37
CA THR A 433 12.57 12.83 -12.95
C THR A 433 13.52 13.26 -11.85
N ALA A 434 14.30 12.28 -11.36
CA ALA A 434 15.61 12.57 -10.84
C ALA A 434 16.39 13.18 -12.01
N SER A 435 16.55 14.50 -12.00
CA SER A 435 17.58 15.20 -12.75
C SER A 435 18.92 14.94 -12.11
#